data_25702538037bffddb7cf212bfd46d83f
#
_entry.id   25702538037bffddb7cf212bfd46d83f
#
_cell.length_a   1.000
_cell.length_b   1.000
_cell.length_c   1.000
_cell.angle_alpha   90.00
_cell.angle_beta   90.00
_cell.angle_gamma   90.00
#
_symmetry.space_group_name_H-M   'P 1'
#
loop_
_entity.id
_entity.type
_entity.pdbx_description
1 polymer ?
#
loop_
_entity_poly.entity_id
_entity_poly.type
_entity_poly.pdbx_seq_one_letter_code
_entity_poly.pdbx_strand_id
1 'polypeptide(L)'
;SARSLSATLGGGLMLAASLMLMLPASSARAADASGEWTRPSGSSRIKIGPCGGNLCGTIIWLKEPRNDTKNPDPAKQSKPLLGTQIVLGMKPTGKDGQWKGEVYNAEDGKTYTGFIQMDGADKMTLEGCVMGGLICKGETWSRVK
;
A
#
# COMPACT_ATOMS: atom_id res chain seq x y z
N SER A 1 71.30 -33.52 -43.59
CA SER A 1 70.31 -33.84 -42.57
C SER A 1 69.52 -32.60 -42.15
N ALA A 2 68.32 -32.56 -42.56
CA ALA A 2 67.42 -31.50 -42.21
C ALA A 2 66.94 -31.71 -40.77
N ARG A 3 67.12 -30.72 -39.94
CA ARG A 3 66.48 -30.70 -38.65
C ARG A 3 65.36 -29.67 -38.63
N SER A 4 64.16 -30.22 -38.64
CA SER A 4 62.99 -29.36 -38.43
C SER A 4 62.88 -28.97 -36.95
N LEU A 5 62.95 -27.75 -36.68
CA LEU A 5 62.64 -27.21 -35.41
C LEU A 5 61.12 -26.88 -35.42
N SER A 6 60.35 -27.68 -34.74
CA SER A 6 58.96 -27.41 -34.49
C SER A 6 58.88 -26.41 -33.28
N ALA A 7 58.60 -25.18 -33.60
CA ALA A 7 58.25 -24.23 -32.59
C ALA A 7 56.76 -24.40 -32.23
N THR A 8 56.52 -25.00 -31.12
CA THR A 8 55.17 -25.03 -30.52
C THR A 8 54.89 -23.67 -29.92
N LEU A 9 54.11 -22.87 -30.61
CA LEU A 9 53.49 -21.71 -30.03
C LEU A 9 52.32 -22.19 -29.15
N GLY A 10 52.58 -22.20 -27.88
CA GLY A 10 51.51 -22.31 -26.89
C GLY A 10 50.72 -21.04 -26.84
N GLY A 11 49.66 -21.00 -27.61
CA GLY A 11 48.67 -19.96 -27.50
C GLY A 11 47.90 -20.13 -26.18
N GLY A 12 48.29 -19.44 -25.15
CA GLY A 12 47.48 -19.29 -23.94
C GLY A 12 46.22 -18.48 -24.27
N LEU A 13 45.13 -19.17 -24.47
CA LEU A 13 43.84 -18.53 -24.55
C LEU A 13 43.50 -18.11 -23.15
N MET A 14 43.77 -16.86 -22.79
CA MET A 14 43.22 -16.24 -21.61
C MET A 14 41.75 -15.95 -21.88
N LEU A 15 40.89 -16.89 -21.49
CA LEU A 15 39.49 -16.63 -21.30
C LEU A 15 39.37 -15.66 -20.10
N ALA A 16 39.29 -14.37 -20.39
CA ALA A 16 38.82 -13.39 -19.44
C ALA A 16 37.33 -13.68 -19.21
N ALA A 17 37.06 -14.50 -18.18
CA ALA A 17 35.71 -14.62 -17.68
C ALA A 17 35.31 -13.25 -17.11
N SER A 18 34.64 -12.46 -17.93
CA SER A 18 33.98 -11.24 -17.46
C SER A 18 32.88 -11.71 -16.52
N LEU A 19 33.17 -11.68 -15.22
CA LEU A 19 32.16 -11.85 -14.20
C LEU A 19 31.25 -10.63 -14.30
N MET A 20 30.17 -10.73 -15.08
CA MET A 20 29.09 -9.78 -15.01
C MET A 20 28.46 -9.97 -13.63
N LEU A 21 28.82 -9.11 -12.71
CA LEU A 21 28.05 -8.90 -11.47
C LEU A 21 26.67 -8.41 -11.90
N MET A 22 25.73 -9.34 -12.01
CA MET A 22 24.32 -8.99 -12.05
C MET A 22 23.98 -8.48 -10.65
N LEU A 23 24.02 -7.17 -10.48
CA LEU A 23 23.38 -6.51 -9.36
C LEU A 23 21.90 -6.86 -9.45
N PRO A 24 21.28 -7.44 -8.39
CA PRO A 24 19.84 -7.62 -8.38
C PRO A 24 19.26 -6.22 -8.58
N ALA A 25 18.48 -6.06 -9.65
CA ALA A 25 17.65 -4.87 -9.79
C ALA A 25 16.78 -4.84 -8.53
N SER A 26 17.08 -3.91 -7.61
CA SER A 26 16.15 -3.60 -6.54
C SER A 26 14.93 -3.01 -7.22
N SER A 27 13.94 -3.87 -7.46
CA SER A 27 12.62 -3.38 -7.81
C SER A 27 12.21 -2.46 -6.68
N ALA A 28 12.11 -1.15 -6.96
CA ALA A 28 11.51 -0.22 -6.04
C ALA A 28 10.10 -0.72 -5.79
N ARG A 29 9.90 -1.44 -4.68
CA ARG A 29 8.56 -1.79 -4.23
C ARG A 29 7.84 -0.49 -4.00
N ALA A 30 6.64 -0.36 -4.59
CA ALA A 30 5.71 0.65 -4.17
C ALA A 30 5.61 0.60 -2.65
N ALA A 31 5.65 1.76 -2.02
CA ALA A 31 5.53 1.86 -0.58
C ALA A 31 4.24 1.16 -0.14
N ASP A 32 4.34 0.30 0.88
CA ASP A 32 3.22 -0.39 1.47
C ASP A 32 2.32 0.60 2.21
N ALA A 33 1.01 0.46 2.05
CA ALA A 33 0.03 1.26 2.78
C ALA A 33 -0.11 0.86 4.25
N SER A 34 0.50 -0.24 4.69
CA SER A 34 0.48 -0.65 6.10
C SER A 34 1.16 0.39 6.99
N GLY A 35 0.61 0.60 8.18
CA GLY A 35 1.13 1.55 9.17
C GLY A 35 0.05 2.45 9.74
N GLU A 36 0.48 3.47 10.47
CA GLU A 36 -0.42 4.45 11.08
C GLU A 36 -0.51 5.72 10.23
N TRP A 37 -1.71 6.23 10.12
CA TRP A 37 -2.03 7.36 9.28
C TRP A 37 -2.88 8.39 10.02
N THR A 38 -2.64 9.67 9.71
CA THR A 38 -3.43 10.79 10.21
C THR A 38 -4.24 11.39 9.07
N ARG A 39 -5.51 11.67 9.32
CA ARG A 39 -6.37 12.42 8.40
C ARG A 39 -5.96 13.90 8.33
N PRO A 40 -6.32 14.63 7.25
CA PRO A 40 -5.95 16.05 7.10
C PRO A 40 -6.37 16.93 8.26
N SER A 41 -7.55 16.66 8.86
CA SER A 41 -8.07 17.39 10.01
C SER A 41 -7.33 17.12 11.32
N GLY A 42 -6.49 16.07 11.39
CA GLY A 42 -5.88 15.60 12.62
C GLY A 42 -6.86 15.02 13.64
N SER A 43 -8.11 14.77 13.22
CA SER A 43 -9.20 14.34 14.12
C SER A 43 -9.14 12.85 14.48
N SER A 44 -8.43 12.05 13.70
CA SER A 44 -8.32 10.61 13.92
C SER A 44 -7.01 10.04 13.39
N ARG A 45 -6.63 8.92 13.97
CA ARG A 45 -5.55 8.06 13.45
C ARG A 45 -6.09 6.71 13.09
N ILE A 46 -5.63 6.19 11.98
CA ILE A 46 -6.05 4.92 11.42
C ILE A 46 -4.82 4.02 11.26
N LYS A 47 -4.95 2.79 11.72
CA LYS A 47 -3.93 1.76 11.49
C LYS A 47 -4.36 0.85 10.36
N ILE A 48 -3.58 0.83 9.29
CA ILE A 48 -3.74 -0.09 8.17
C ILE A 48 -2.81 -1.28 8.36
N GLY A 49 -3.36 -2.47 8.21
CA GLY A 49 -2.61 -3.71 8.33
C GLY A 49 -3.29 -4.88 7.64
N PRO A 50 -2.61 -6.04 7.60
CA PRO A 50 -3.15 -7.23 6.98
C PRO A 50 -4.43 -7.72 7.66
N CYS A 51 -5.41 -8.13 6.85
CA CYS A 51 -6.63 -8.77 7.29
C CYS A 51 -7.08 -9.79 6.24
N GLY A 52 -6.90 -11.09 6.52
CA GLY A 52 -7.32 -12.15 5.60
C GLY A 52 -6.72 -12.06 4.19
N GLY A 53 -5.44 -11.71 4.07
CA GLY A 53 -4.74 -11.57 2.79
C GLY A 53 -4.91 -10.20 2.10
N ASN A 54 -5.80 -9.36 2.61
CA ASN A 54 -6.03 -7.99 2.15
C ASN A 54 -5.49 -6.99 3.17
N LEU A 55 -5.74 -5.69 2.95
CA LEU A 55 -5.49 -4.64 3.93
C LEU A 55 -6.80 -4.10 4.48
N CYS A 56 -6.83 -3.87 5.79
CA CYS A 56 -7.92 -3.19 6.50
C CYS A 56 -7.37 -2.03 7.32
N GLY A 57 -8.21 -1.06 7.59
CA GLY A 57 -7.86 0.09 8.42
C GLY A 57 -8.83 0.27 9.57
N THR A 58 -8.29 0.41 10.77
CA THR A 58 -9.03 0.53 12.03
C THR A 58 -8.73 1.87 12.67
N ILE A 59 -9.75 2.54 13.19
CA ILE A 59 -9.57 3.76 13.97
C ILE A 59 -8.93 3.40 15.31
N ILE A 60 -7.73 3.90 15.55
CA ILE A 60 -6.98 3.64 16.79
C ILE A 60 -6.92 4.84 17.73
N TRP A 61 -7.30 6.00 17.26
CA TRP A 61 -7.35 7.23 18.06
C TRP A 61 -8.34 8.22 17.47
N LEU A 62 -9.07 8.91 18.35
CA LEU A 62 -9.98 9.99 18.03
C LEU A 62 -9.67 11.18 18.93
N LYS A 63 -9.60 12.38 18.35
CA LYS A 63 -9.48 13.64 19.11
C LYS A 63 -10.70 13.84 20.01
N GLU A 64 -11.88 13.53 19.49
CA GLU A 64 -13.15 13.57 20.21
C GLU A 64 -13.80 12.19 20.18
N PRO A 65 -13.70 11.40 21.27
CA PRO A 65 -14.35 10.11 21.35
C PRO A 65 -15.86 10.22 21.15
N ARG A 66 -16.41 9.35 20.32
CA ARG A 66 -17.85 9.28 20.02
C ARG A 66 -18.26 7.87 19.64
N ASN A 67 -19.57 7.64 19.68
CA ASN A 67 -20.17 6.40 19.20
C ASN A 67 -20.46 6.48 17.69
N ASP A 68 -20.67 5.33 17.09
CA ASP A 68 -20.98 5.19 15.67
C ASP A 68 -22.49 5.39 15.41
N THR A 69 -22.98 6.57 15.72
CA THR A 69 -24.42 6.90 15.78
C THR A 69 -25.14 6.85 14.43
N LYS A 70 -24.39 6.92 13.32
CA LYS A 70 -24.92 6.85 11.96
C LYS A 70 -24.86 5.45 11.35
N ASN A 71 -24.36 4.46 12.11
CA ASN A 71 -24.30 3.09 11.59
C ASN A 71 -25.70 2.62 11.16
N PRO A 72 -25.84 2.00 9.97
CA PRO A 72 -27.13 1.49 9.51
C PRO A 72 -27.65 0.31 10.35
N ASP A 73 -26.79 -0.35 11.10
CA ASP A 73 -27.17 -1.36 12.08
C ASP A 73 -27.44 -0.70 13.43
N PRO A 74 -28.69 -0.68 13.92
CA PRO A 74 -29.03 -0.06 15.22
C PRO A 74 -28.24 -0.62 16.39
N ALA A 75 -27.84 -1.88 16.34
CA ALA A 75 -27.06 -2.52 17.39
C ALA A 75 -25.64 -1.96 17.53
N LYS A 76 -25.14 -1.29 16.48
CA LYS A 76 -23.81 -0.68 16.45
C LYS A 76 -23.80 0.82 16.76
N GLN A 77 -24.96 1.46 16.77
CA GLN A 77 -25.05 2.92 16.97
C GLN A 77 -24.60 3.39 18.36
N SER A 78 -24.67 2.52 19.34
CA SER A 78 -24.20 2.79 20.71
C SER A 78 -22.77 2.32 20.99
N LYS A 79 -22.12 1.72 20.00
CA LYS A 79 -20.74 1.25 20.14
C LYS A 79 -19.76 2.39 19.85
N PRO A 80 -18.60 2.42 20.54
CA PRO A 80 -17.57 3.39 20.23
C PRO A 80 -17.11 3.32 18.78
N LEU A 81 -16.91 4.47 18.16
CA LEU A 81 -16.29 4.56 16.84
C LEU A 81 -14.81 4.14 16.91
N LEU A 82 -14.14 4.38 18.03
CA LEU A 82 -12.80 3.87 18.30
C LEU A 82 -12.80 2.33 18.19
N GLY A 83 -11.84 1.78 17.45
CA GLY A 83 -11.75 0.35 17.19
C GLY A 83 -12.57 -0.14 15.98
N THR A 84 -13.30 0.74 15.32
CA THR A 84 -14.08 0.39 14.12
C THR A 84 -13.20 0.31 12.88
N GLN A 85 -13.37 -0.74 12.08
CA GLN A 85 -12.76 -0.81 10.77
C GLN A 85 -13.51 0.12 9.81
N ILE A 86 -12.79 1.02 9.17
CA ILE A 86 -13.35 1.96 8.18
C ILE A 86 -12.76 1.76 6.79
N VAL A 87 -11.62 1.09 6.69
CA VAL A 87 -11.01 0.67 5.41
C VAL A 87 -11.12 -0.84 5.35
N LEU A 88 -11.81 -1.34 4.33
CA LEU A 88 -12.28 -2.72 4.29
C LEU A 88 -11.77 -3.44 3.04
N GLY A 89 -11.07 -4.55 3.24
CA GLY A 89 -10.74 -5.51 2.20
C GLY A 89 -10.00 -4.92 1.00
N MET A 90 -9.01 -4.07 1.24
CA MET A 90 -8.22 -3.46 0.17
C MET A 90 -7.29 -4.46 -0.50
N LYS A 91 -7.46 -4.65 -1.81
CA LYS A 91 -6.66 -5.54 -2.66
C LYS A 91 -5.84 -4.74 -3.65
N PRO A 92 -4.59 -5.15 -3.97
CA PRO A 92 -3.85 -4.55 -5.07
C PRO A 92 -4.63 -4.59 -6.38
N THR A 93 -4.60 -3.49 -7.13
CA THR A 93 -5.31 -3.39 -8.42
C THR A 93 -4.47 -3.81 -9.62
N GLY A 94 -3.16 -3.98 -9.43
CA GLY A 94 -2.19 -4.14 -10.50
C GLY A 94 -1.52 -2.83 -10.92
N LYS A 95 -2.09 -1.69 -10.55
CA LYS A 95 -1.40 -0.41 -10.64
C LYS A 95 -0.45 -0.25 -9.46
N ASP A 96 0.70 0.34 -9.71
CA ASP A 96 1.71 0.59 -8.70
C ASP A 96 1.16 1.48 -7.58
N GLY A 97 1.28 1.01 -6.33
CA GLY A 97 0.83 1.74 -5.15
C GLY A 97 -0.68 1.91 -5.01
N GLN A 98 -1.50 1.14 -5.72
CA GLN A 98 -2.96 1.25 -5.68
C GLN A 98 -3.64 0.01 -5.13
N TRP A 99 -4.63 0.24 -4.28
CA TRP A 99 -5.54 -0.79 -3.74
C TRP A 99 -6.99 -0.37 -3.94
N LYS A 100 -7.86 -1.37 -4.05
CA LYS A 100 -9.31 -1.20 -4.17
C LYS A 100 -10.01 -2.07 -3.15
N GLY A 101 -11.03 -1.52 -2.52
CA GLY A 101 -11.90 -2.20 -1.56
C GLY A 101 -13.10 -1.33 -1.23
N GLU A 102 -13.41 -1.24 0.05
CA GLU A 102 -14.52 -0.43 0.54
C GLU A 102 -14.05 0.52 1.65
N VAL A 103 -14.76 1.63 1.79
CA VAL A 103 -14.54 2.64 2.84
C VAL A 103 -15.86 2.93 3.52
N TYR A 104 -15.90 2.79 4.83
CA TYR A 104 -17.03 3.18 5.66
C TYR A 104 -16.87 4.64 6.11
N ASN A 105 -17.87 5.47 5.83
CA ASN A 105 -17.92 6.85 6.29
C ASN A 105 -18.85 6.96 7.50
N ALA A 106 -18.26 7.18 8.67
CA ALA A 106 -19.03 7.30 9.91
C ALA A 106 -19.87 8.58 10.01
N GLU A 107 -19.62 9.59 9.17
CA GLU A 107 -20.39 10.83 9.16
C GLU A 107 -21.77 10.65 8.52
N ASP A 108 -21.91 9.77 7.55
CA ASP A 108 -23.18 9.47 6.88
C ASP A 108 -23.66 8.03 7.08
N GLY A 109 -22.81 7.16 7.67
CA GLY A 109 -23.13 5.75 7.90
C GLY A 109 -23.14 4.89 6.65
N LYS A 110 -22.57 5.37 5.54
CA LYS A 110 -22.55 4.66 4.26
C LYS A 110 -21.19 4.05 3.98
N THR A 111 -21.21 2.95 3.23
CA THR A 111 -20.02 2.29 2.72
C THR A 111 -19.89 2.54 1.23
N TYR A 112 -18.72 2.98 0.82
CA TYR A 112 -18.39 3.35 -0.56
C TYR A 112 -17.36 2.41 -1.14
N THR A 113 -17.33 2.30 -2.46
CA THR A 113 -16.16 1.74 -3.14
C THR A 113 -14.96 2.64 -2.83
N GLY A 114 -13.89 2.04 -2.35
CA GLY A 114 -12.71 2.77 -1.90
C GLY A 114 -11.46 2.45 -2.68
N PHE A 115 -10.61 3.46 -2.84
CA PHE A 115 -9.29 3.31 -3.41
C PHE A 115 -8.24 3.93 -2.49
N ILE A 116 -7.12 3.25 -2.36
CA ILE A 116 -5.91 3.80 -1.79
C ILE A 116 -4.91 4.00 -2.93
N GLN A 117 -4.32 5.18 -3.01
CA GLN A 117 -3.21 5.46 -3.89
C GLN A 117 -2.05 6.01 -3.06
N MET A 118 -0.95 5.27 -3.01
CA MET A 118 0.27 5.77 -2.39
C MET A 118 0.87 6.89 -3.23
N ASP A 119 1.31 7.93 -2.57
CA ASP A 119 1.99 9.08 -3.16
C ASP A 119 3.33 9.24 -2.42
N GLY A 120 4.30 8.45 -2.83
CA GLY A 120 5.53 8.24 -2.08
C GLY A 120 5.33 7.37 -0.84
N ALA A 121 6.28 7.44 0.11
CA ALA A 121 6.27 6.60 1.31
C ALA A 121 5.38 7.13 2.44
N ASP A 122 5.16 8.44 2.51
CA ASP A 122 4.58 9.12 3.67
C ASP A 122 3.21 9.76 3.43
N LYS A 123 2.72 9.70 2.22
CA LYS A 123 1.42 10.23 1.82
C LYS A 123 0.63 9.19 1.07
N MET A 124 -0.68 9.20 1.27
CA MET A 124 -1.62 8.48 0.43
C MET A 124 -2.89 9.28 0.21
N THR A 125 -3.58 9.01 -0.90
CA THR A 125 -4.94 9.46 -1.14
C THR A 125 -5.88 8.29 -0.86
N LEU A 126 -6.89 8.54 -0.03
CA LEU A 126 -8.02 7.63 0.17
C LEU A 126 -9.23 8.24 -0.54
N GLU A 127 -9.81 7.50 -1.47
CA GLU A 127 -10.99 7.91 -2.21
C GLU A 127 -12.18 7.01 -1.90
N GLY A 128 -13.35 7.62 -1.72
CA GLY A 128 -14.65 6.95 -1.75
C GLY A 128 -15.39 7.31 -3.03
N CYS A 129 -15.92 6.33 -3.72
CA CYS A 129 -16.54 6.51 -5.02
C CYS A 129 -17.96 5.97 -5.04
N VAL A 130 -18.81 6.61 -5.88
CA VAL A 130 -20.17 6.18 -6.20
C VAL A 130 -20.32 5.99 -7.70
N MET A 131 -21.44 5.42 -8.13
CA MET A 131 -21.78 5.23 -9.55
C MET A 131 -20.71 4.44 -10.32
N GLY A 132 -20.25 3.31 -9.76
CA GLY A 132 -19.28 2.45 -10.41
C GLY A 132 -17.86 3.04 -10.51
N GLY A 133 -17.52 4.00 -9.65
CA GLY A 133 -16.22 4.66 -9.64
C GLY A 133 -16.14 5.93 -10.49
N LEU A 134 -17.28 6.41 -11.01
CA LEU A 134 -17.32 7.63 -11.85
C LEU A 134 -17.20 8.91 -11.03
N ILE A 135 -17.73 8.93 -9.82
CA ILE A 135 -17.69 10.09 -8.94
C ILE A 135 -16.95 9.70 -7.67
N CYS A 136 -15.79 10.30 -7.46
CA CYS A 136 -14.93 10.03 -6.32
C CYS A 136 -14.67 11.29 -5.52
N LYS A 137 -14.59 11.12 -4.20
CA LYS A 137 -14.16 12.15 -3.25
C LYS A 137 -13.03 11.57 -2.42
N GLY A 138 -11.92 12.27 -2.37
CA GLY A 138 -10.73 11.81 -1.70
C GLY A 138 -10.18 12.80 -0.69
N GLU A 139 -9.32 12.28 0.16
CA GLU A 139 -8.51 13.06 1.07
C GLU A 139 -7.11 12.49 1.16
N THR A 140 -6.14 13.33 1.50
CA THR A 140 -4.75 12.92 1.67
C THR A 140 -4.47 12.59 3.13
N TRP A 141 -4.00 11.39 3.38
CA TRP A 141 -3.54 10.95 4.69
C TRP A 141 -2.03 11.02 4.78
N SER A 142 -1.54 11.38 5.95
CA SER A 142 -0.11 11.46 6.24
C SER A 142 0.31 10.34 7.18
N ARG A 143 1.44 9.70 6.88
CA ARG A 143 2.00 8.65 7.74
C ARG A 143 2.45 9.24 9.06
N VAL A 144 2.06 8.61 10.16
CA VAL A 144 2.56 8.91 11.50
C VAL A 144 3.96 8.30 11.63
N LYS A 145 4.90 9.11 12.06
CA LYS A 145 6.29 8.71 12.31
C LYS A 145 6.58 8.61 13.80
#